data_edc213da816b539ad24d24fd8aed627d
#
_entry.id   edc213da816b539ad24d24fd8aed627d
#
_cell.length_a   1.000
_cell.length_b   1.000
_cell.length_c   1.000
_cell.angle_alpha   90.00
_cell.angle_beta   90.00
_cell.angle_gamma   90.00
#
_symmetry.space_group_name_H-M   'P 1'
#
loop_
_entity.id
_entity.type
_entity.pdbx_description
1 polymer ?
#
loop_
_entity_poly.entity_id
_entity_poly.type
_entity_poly.pdbx_seq_one_letter_code
_entity_poly.pdbx_strand_id
1 'polypeptide(L)'
;AAAPARPVLAMDVIVGRALKTQTPVFADQMRYLVFRPYWNVPRSITRNETLPAIARNPNYLAKNEMEIVQGQSDAARALPAAPESIAMLQDGRARVRQRPGPANSLGLVKFIFPNDDNIYLHSTPATSLFERSRRDFSHGCVRVADPVGLAAWLLKDQPQWTREQIAAAMMKGIGFEKVA
;
A
#
# COMPACT_ATOMS: atom_id res chain seq x y z
N ALA A 1 -28.45 -25.82 -17.13
CA ALA A 1 -27.32 -24.94 -16.79
C ALA A 1 -27.49 -24.48 -15.35
N ALA A 2 -26.49 -24.66 -14.49
CA ALA A 2 -26.53 -24.15 -13.14
C ALA A 2 -26.56 -22.61 -13.19
N ALA A 3 -27.37 -21.99 -12.30
CA ALA A 3 -27.40 -20.55 -12.19
C ALA A 3 -25.98 -20.05 -11.79
N PRO A 4 -25.50 -18.93 -12.34
CA PRO A 4 -24.19 -18.41 -11.98
C PRO A 4 -24.15 -18.13 -10.48
N ALA A 5 -23.10 -18.61 -9.80
CA ALA A 5 -22.92 -18.38 -8.39
C ALA A 5 -22.91 -16.86 -8.11
N ARG A 6 -23.72 -16.41 -7.14
CA ARG A 6 -23.71 -14.99 -6.76
C ARG A 6 -22.37 -14.66 -6.10
N PRO A 7 -21.75 -13.53 -6.44
CA PRO A 7 -20.51 -13.12 -5.79
C PRO A 7 -20.76 -12.90 -4.29
N VAL A 8 -19.88 -13.43 -3.47
CA VAL A 8 -19.94 -13.24 -2.00
C VAL A 8 -19.48 -11.82 -1.62
N LEU A 9 -18.56 -11.27 -2.40
CA LEU A 9 -18.04 -9.92 -2.24
C LEU A 9 -17.72 -9.35 -3.63
N ALA A 10 -18.13 -8.12 -3.88
CA ALA A 10 -17.81 -7.39 -5.11
C ALA A 10 -17.51 -5.93 -4.75
N MET A 11 -16.52 -5.34 -5.39
CA MET A 11 -16.16 -3.94 -5.19
C MET A 11 -15.39 -3.37 -6.37
N ASP A 12 -15.38 -2.04 -6.47
CA ASP A 12 -14.55 -1.34 -7.43
C ASP A 12 -13.06 -1.40 -7.04
N VAL A 13 -12.20 -1.40 -8.05
CA VAL A 13 -10.75 -1.41 -7.88
C VAL A 13 -10.08 -0.38 -8.79
N ILE A 14 -8.87 0.07 -8.38
CA ILE A 14 -7.96 0.84 -9.23
C ILE A 14 -6.73 -0.03 -9.49
N VAL A 15 -6.43 -0.25 -10.75
CA VAL A 15 -5.33 -1.12 -11.21
C VAL A 15 -4.17 -0.31 -11.80
N GLY A 16 -3.10 -0.99 -12.19
CA GLY A 16 -1.92 -0.39 -12.83
C GLY A 16 -2.25 0.26 -14.18
N ARG A 17 -1.49 1.29 -14.53
CA ARG A 17 -1.63 2.01 -15.81
C ARG A 17 -1.38 1.08 -16.98
N ALA A 18 -2.32 1.02 -17.90
CA ALA A 18 -2.15 0.32 -19.15
C ALA A 18 -0.86 0.76 -19.87
N LEU A 19 -0.12 -0.18 -20.44
CA LEU A 19 1.13 0.00 -21.20
C LEU A 19 2.37 0.47 -20.39
N LYS A 20 2.22 0.94 -19.14
CA LYS A 20 3.37 1.46 -18.36
C LYS A 20 3.66 0.64 -17.10
N THR A 21 2.63 0.40 -16.30
CA THR A 21 2.72 -0.30 -15.01
C THR A 21 1.53 -1.22 -14.83
N GLN A 22 1.20 -1.99 -15.86
CA GLN A 22 0.05 -2.89 -15.87
C GLN A 22 0.13 -3.87 -14.70
N THR A 23 -1.00 -4.07 -14.01
CA THR A 23 -1.11 -5.15 -13.03
C THR A 23 -0.99 -6.49 -13.76
N PRO A 24 -0.04 -7.36 -13.38
CA PRO A 24 0.11 -8.68 -14.01
C PRO A 24 -1.10 -9.58 -13.71
N VAL A 25 -1.30 -10.58 -14.55
CA VAL A 25 -2.32 -11.62 -14.34
C VAL A 25 -1.64 -12.82 -13.67
N PHE A 26 -2.06 -13.14 -12.45
CA PHE A 26 -1.56 -14.28 -11.69
C PHE A 26 -2.63 -14.78 -10.71
N ALA A 27 -2.39 -15.92 -10.08
CA ALA A 27 -3.22 -16.46 -9.01
C ALA A 27 -2.34 -16.76 -7.79
N ASP A 28 -2.80 -16.35 -6.62
CA ASP A 28 -2.11 -16.59 -5.35
C ASP A 28 -3.11 -16.62 -4.18
N GLN A 29 -2.61 -16.99 -2.99
CA GLN A 29 -3.40 -17.04 -1.78
C GLN A 29 -3.07 -15.87 -0.85
N MET A 30 -4.12 -15.20 -0.36
CA MET A 30 -3.97 -14.17 0.67
C MET A 30 -3.38 -14.80 1.94
N ARG A 31 -2.32 -14.20 2.49
CA ARG A 31 -1.59 -14.74 3.64
C ARG A 31 -1.82 -13.93 4.91
N TYR A 32 -1.81 -12.63 4.82
CA TYR A 32 -2.01 -11.76 5.98
C TYR A 32 -2.39 -10.33 5.58
N LEU A 33 -2.92 -9.61 6.55
CA LEU A 33 -3.22 -8.19 6.47
C LEU A 33 -2.21 -7.40 7.31
N VAL A 34 -1.88 -6.20 6.88
CA VAL A 34 -1.09 -5.25 7.66
C VAL A 34 -1.93 -4.00 7.88
N PHE A 35 -2.31 -3.76 9.13
CA PHE A 35 -3.00 -2.53 9.53
C PHE A 35 -2.00 -1.41 9.72
N ARG A 36 -2.33 -0.21 9.24
CA ARG A 36 -1.47 0.99 9.27
C ARG A 36 -0.04 0.71 8.78
N PRO A 37 0.09 0.25 7.52
CA PRO A 37 1.39 -0.14 6.99
C PRO A 37 2.33 1.06 6.84
N TYR A 38 3.63 0.83 6.98
CA TYR A 38 4.60 1.65 6.27
C TYR A 38 4.48 1.40 4.76
N TRP A 39 4.58 2.46 3.97
CA TRP A 39 4.80 2.30 2.55
C TRP A 39 6.29 2.41 2.23
N ASN A 40 6.92 1.29 2.00
CA ASN A 40 8.27 1.24 1.48
C ASN A 40 8.22 1.62 0.00
N VAL A 41 8.70 2.81 -0.33
CA VAL A 41 8.60 3.35 -1.70
C VAL A 41 9.50 2.51 -2.62
N PRO A 42 8.96 1.91 -3.69
CA PRO A 42 9.75 1.15 -4.66
C PRO A 42 10.89 1.99 -5.23
N ARG A 43 12.03 1.33 -5.51
CA ARG A 43 13.21 2.01 -6.03
C ARG A 43 12.95 2.75 -7.34
N SER A 44 12.11 2.21 -8.20
CA SER A 44 11.67 2.86 -9.44
C SER A 44 10.94 4.19 -9.18
N ILE A 45 10.01 4.20 -8.23
CA ILE A 45 9.28 5.42 -7.82
C ILE A 45 10.23 6.40 -7.13
N THR A 46 11.09 5.90 -6.23
CA THR A 46 12.11 6.75 -5.59
C THR A 46 12.95 7.49 -6.64
N ARG A 47 13.46 6.76 -7.65
CA ARG A 47 14.32 7.31 -8.69
C ARG A 47 13.59 8.25 -9.64
N ASN A 48 12.40 7.87 -10.10
CA ASN A 48 11.70 8.56 -11.18
C ASN A 48 10.79 9.68 -10.70
N GLU A 49 10.36 9.65 -9.43
CA GLU A 49 9.38 10.60 -8.88
C GLU A 49 9.88 11.30 -7.62
N THR A 50 10.33 10.53 -6.60
CA THR A 50 10.67 11.11 -5.29
C THR A 50 11.94 11.96 -5.33
N LEU A 51 13.04 11.48 -5.90
CA LEU A 51 14.28 12.25 -6.01
C LEU A 51 14.10 13.54 -6.84
N PRO A 52 13.44 13.53 -8.01
CA PRO A 52 13.12 14.78 -8.72
C PRO A 52 12.21 15.71 -7.91
N ALA A 53 11.29 15.19 -7.10
CA ALA A 53 10.42 16.01 -6.26
C ALA A 53 11.18 16.66 -5.11
N ILE A 54 12.11 15.94 -4.46
CA ILE A 54 13.01 16.48 -3.43
C ILE A 54 13.88 17.61 -4.01
N ALA A 55 14.44 17.41 -5.19
CA ALA A 55 15.26 18.42 -5.85
C ALA A 55 14.50 19.74 -6.13
N ARG A 56 13.19 19.65 -6.42
CA ARG A 56 12.33 20.83 -6.64
C ARG A 56 11.80 21.44 -5.35
N ASN A 57 11.63 20.63 -4.30
CA ASN A 57 11.10 21.06 -3.02
C ASN A 57 11.79 20.29 -1.87
N PRO A 58 12.73 20.91 -1.17
CA PRO A 58 13.43 20.30 -0.04
C PRO A 58 12.50 19.78 1.08
N ASN A 59 11.31 20.37 1.22
CA ASN A 59 10.31 19.96 2.22
C ASN A 59 9.42 18.80 1.75
N TYR A 60 9.68 18.24 0.56
CA TYR A 60 8.82 17.20 -0.03
C TYR A 60 8.62 15.99 0.90
N LEU A 61 9.69 15.49 1.50
CA LEU A 61 9.61 14.35 2.42
C LEU A 61 8.73 14.66 3.64
N ALA A 62 8.98 15.77 4.31
CA ALA A 62 8.23 16.18 5.49
C ALA A 62 6.74 16.40 5.17
N LYS A 63 6.43 17.11 4.08
CA LYS A 63 5.07 17.38 3.62
C LYS A 63 4.28 16.10 3.33
N ASN A 64 4.94 15.04 2.86
CA ASN A 64 4.31 13.77 2.53
C ASN A 64 4.48 12.71 3.63
N GLU A 65 4.89 13.07 4.84
CA GLU A 65 5.16 12.15 5.95
C GLU A 65 6.14 11.03 5.58
N MET A 66 7.08 11.35 4.71
CA MET A 66 8.11 10.42 4.25
C MET A 66 9.41 10.63 5.02
N GLU A 67 10.19 9.56 5.13
CA GLU A 67 11.50 9.55 5.78
C GLU A 67 12.50 8.69 5.01
N ILE A 68 13.77 9.02 5.14
CA ILE A 68 14.87 8.23 4.59
C ILE A 68 15.29 7.24 5.68
N VAL A 69 15.45 5.97 5.32
CA VAL A 69 15.90 4.93 6.27
C VAL A 69 16.94 4.03 5.62
N GLN A 70 17.82 3.50 6.45
CA GLN A 70 18.81 2.49 6.04
C GLN A 70 18.40 1.11 6.57
N GLY A 71 18.51 0.08 5.72
CA GLY A 71 18.08 -1.28 6.05
C GLY A 71 16.64 -1.56 5.68
N GLN A 72 16.22 -2.82 5.88
CA GLN A 72 14.90 -3.33 5.42
C GLN A 72 13.84 -3.38 6.53
N SER A 73 14.25 -3.33 7.78
CA SER A 73 13.33 -3.42 8.92
C SER A 73 12.42 -2.20 9.03
N ASP A 74 11.18 -2.41 9.45
CA ASP A 74 10.26 -1.33 9.83
C ASP A 74 10.69 -0.60 11.11
N ALA A 75 11.55 -1.23 11.94
CA ALA A 75 12.20 -0.60 13.07
C ALA A 75 13.45 0.24 12.69
N ALA A 76 13.80 0.31 11.40
CA ALA A 76 14.98 1.08 10.97
C ALA A 76 14.85 2.55 11.35
N ARG A 77 15.94 3.12 11.89
CA ARG A 77 15.98 4.52 12.29
C ARG A 77 15.96 5.45 11.07
N ALA A 78 15.18 6.52 11.17
CA ALA A 78 15.16 7.57 10.17
C ALA A 78 16.51 8.33 10.16
N LEU A 79 16.97 8.63 8.94
CA LEU A 79 18.13 9.48 8.68
C LEU A 79 17.66 10.92 8.45
N PRO A 80 18.49 11.93 8.76
CA PRO A 80 18.21 13.31 8.41
C PRO A 80 18.00 13.46 6.89
N ALA A 81 17.14 14.39 6.47
CA ALA A 81 16.99 14.75 5.05
C ALA A 81 18.14 15.67 4.62
N ALA A 82 19.36 15.15 4.63
CA ALA A 82 20.61 15.85 4.32
C ALA A 82 21.19 15.37 2.98
N PRO A 83 22.11 16.12 2.35
CA PRO A 83 22.71 15.74 1.08
C PRO A 83 23.30 14.32 1.07
N GLU A 84 23.95 13.90 2.18
CA GLU A 84 24.54 12.58 2.34
C GLU A 84 23.48 11.47 2.28
N SER A 85 22.34 11.66 2.95
CA SER A 85 21.24 10.71 2.92
C SER A 85 20.56 10.65 1.56
N ILE A 86 20.49 11.77 0.85
CA ILE A 86 19.99 11.83 -0.53
C ILE A 86 20.95 11.08 -1.47
N ALA A 87 22.27 11.24 -1.32
CA ALA A 87 23.25 10.46 -2.04
C ALA A 87 23.10 8.96 -1.81
N MET A 88 22.84 8.55 -0.55
CA MET A 88 22.56 7.15 -0.22
C MET A 88 21.28 6.61 -0.89
N LEU A 89 20.26 7.45 -1.10
CA LEU A 89 19.07 7.07 -1.88
C LEU A 89 19.42 6.85 -3.36
N GLN A 90 20.23 7.71 -3.94
CA GLN A 90 20.68 7.61 -5.34
C GLN A 90 21.46 6.32 -5.57
N ASP A 91 22.36 5.98 -4.66
CA ASP A 91 23.19 4.77 -4.69
C ASP A 91 22.42 3.49 -4.28
N GLY A 92 21.20 3.63 -3.72
CA GLY A 92 20.39 2.53 -3.21
C GLY A 92 20.86 1.93 -1.88
N ARG A 93 21.74 2.64 -1.14
CA ARG A 93 22.16 2.27 0.23
C ARG A 93 21.14 2.68 1.30
N ALA A 94 20.20 3.55 0.95
CA ALA A 94 19.04 3.93 1.74
C ALA A 94 17.77 3.80 0.89
N ARG A 95 16.61 3.87 1.54
CA ARG A 95 15.31 3.85 0.90
C ARG A 95 14.40 4.92 1.50
N VAL A 96 13.36 5.30 0.75
CA VAL A 96 12.29 6.13 1.27
C VAL A 96 11.19 5.22 1.79
N ARG A 97 10.62 5.57 2.94
CA ARG A 97 9.34 5.01 3.40
C ARG A 97 8.40 6.13 3.82
N GLN A 98 7.11 5.93 3.61
CA GLN A 98 6.07 6.80 4.14
C GLN A 98 5.54 6.21 5.44
N ARG A 99 5.36 7.07 6.45
CA ARG A 99 4.88 6.67 7.77
C ARG A 99 3.42 6.21 7.71
N PRO A 100 2.99 5.33 8.63
CA PRO A 100 1.59 4.97 8.79
C PRO A 100 0.74 6.21 9.13
N GLY A 101 -0.41 6.31 8.47
CA GLY A 101 -1.31 7.43 8.72
C GLY A 101 -2.37 7.59 7.64
N PRO A 102 -3.33 8.50 7.82
CA PRO A 102 -4.42 8.72 6.85
C PRO A 102 -3.92 9.24 5.50
N ALA A 103 -2.76 9.90 5.46
CA ALA A 103 -2.13 10.38 4.22
C ALA A 103 -1.26 9.33 3.53
N ASN A 104 -1.06 8.14 4.12
CA ASN A 104 -0.23 7.10 3.54
C ASN A 104 -0.82 6.61 2.20
N SER A 105 0.02 6.49 1.18
CA SER A 105 -0.39 6.07 -0.17
C SER A 105 -1.03 4.68 -0.21
N LEU A 106 -0.68 3.79 0.73
CA LEU A 106 -1.32 2.48 0.90
C LEU A 106 -2.60 2.54 1.74
N GLY A 107 -2.98 3.74 2.23
CA GLY A 107 -4.09 3.90 3.14
C GLY A 107 -3.86 3.21 4.48
N LEU A 108 -4.91 2.63 5.05
CA LEU A 108 -4.92 2.13 6.41
C LEU A 108 -4.76 0.61 6.53
N VAL A 109 -4.81 -0.12 5.41
CA VAL A 109 -4.61 -1.57 5.38
C VAL A 109 -4.02 -2.03 4.06
N LYS A 110 -3.15 -3.02 4.15
CA LYS A 110 -2.49 -3.71 3.04
C LYS A 110 -2.76 -5.21 3.17
N PHE A 111 -3.10 -5.85 2.05
CA PHE A 111 -3.42 -7.27 1.95
C PHE A 111 -2.30 -7.95 1.18
N ILE A 112 -1.64 -8.93 1.79
CA ILE A 112 -0.42 -9.53 1.28
C ILE A 112 -0.68 -10.96 0.82
N PHE A 113 -0.28 -11.23 -0.39
CA PHE A 113 -0.07 -12.55 -0.98
C PHE A 113 1.34 -12.59 -1.60
N PRO A 114 2.18 -13.59 -1.30
CA PRO A 114 3.53 -13.67 -1.81
C PRO A 114 3.50 -13.83 -3.34
N ASN A 115 4.26 -13.00 -4.04
CA ASN A 115 4.44 -13.09 -5.48
C ASN A 115 5.74 -12.39 -5.90
N ASP A 116 6.29 -12.73 -7.05
CA ASP A 116 7.57 -12.22 -7.55
C ASP A 116 7.46 -10.77 -8.04
N ASP A 117 6.26 -10.31 -8.39
CA ASP A 117 6.00 -8.96 -8.91
C ASP A 117 5.84 -7.91 -7.80
N ASN A 118 5.85 -8.30 -6.52
CA ASN A 118 5.58 -7.43 -5.36
C ASN A 118 4.24 -6.69 -5.46
N ILE A 119 3.23 -7.34 -6.04
CA ILE A 119 1.86 -6.85 -6.12
C ILE A 119 1.12 -7.19 -4.83
N TYR A 120 0.29 -6.27 -4.38
CA TYR A 120 -0.60 -6.44 -3.23
C TYR A 120 -1.88 -5.61 -3.42
N LEU A 121 -2.92 -5.92 -2.62
CA LEU A 121 -4.08 -5.04 -2.53
C LEU A 121 -3.91 -4.10 -1.35
N HIS A 122 -4.49 -2.91 -1.42
CA HIS A 122 -4.43 -1.95 -0.32
C HIS A 122 -5.57 -0.93 -0.38
N SER A 123 -5.85 -0.29 0.75
CA SER A 123 -6.72 0.87 0.77
C SER A 123 -6.02 2.10 0.18
N THR A 124 -6.69 3.24 0.14
CA THR A 124 -6.11 4.48 -0.39
C THR A 124 -6.81 5.70 0.20
N PRO A 125 -6.11 6.81 0.44
CA PRO A 125 -6.75 8.09 0.74
C PRO A 125 -7.43 8.75 -0.47
N ALA A 126 -7.06 8.36 -1.70
CA ALA A 126 -7.59 8.92 -2.94
C ALA A 126 -8.89 8.22 -3.38
N THR A 127 -9.90 8.22 -2.51
CA THR A 127 -11.17 7.51 -2.72
C THR A 127 -12.00 8.05 -3.88
N SER A 128 -11.90 9.34 -4.20
CA SER A 128 -12.61 9.95 -5.34
C SER A 128 -12.22 9.35 -6.70
N LEU A 129 -11.09 8.65 -6.78
CA LEU A 129 -10.69 8.00 -8.02
C LEU A 129 -11.56 6.78 -8.36
N PHE A 130 -12.28 6.19 -7.40
CA PHE A 130 -13.23 5.10 -7.66
C PHE A 130 -14.48 5.55 -8.42
N GLU A 131 -14.83 6.85 -8.34
CA GLU A 131 -15.96 7.45 -9.06
C GLU A 131 -15.70 7.60 -10.57
N ARG A 132 -14.45 7.43 -11.00
CA ARG A 132 -14.08 7.58 -12.41
C ARG A 132 -14.43 6.33 -13.21
N SER A 133 -14.86 6.53 -14.45
CA SER A 133 -15.12 5.45 -15.40
C SER A 133 -13.84 4.67 -15.79
N ARG A 134 -12.72 5.37 -15.89
CA ARG A 134 -11.39 4.78 -16.08
C ARG A 134 -10.66 4.73 -14.75
N ARG A 135 -10.11 3.55 -14.39
CA ARG A 135 -9.49 3.30 -13.07
C ARG A 135 -8.11 2.63 -13.16
N ASP A 136 -7.30 3.00 -14.13
CA ASP A 136 -5.92 2.53 -14.32
C ASP A 136 -4.88 3.60 -13.88
N PHE A 137 -4.79 3.86 -12.58
CA PHE A 137 -3.97 4.95 -12.04
C PHE A 137 -2.80 4.50 -11.17
N SER A 138 -2.70 3.20 -10.82
CA SER A 138 -1.66 2.72 -9.91
C SER A 138 -0.34 2.38 -10.65
N HIS A 139 0.68 2.05 -9.87
CA HIS A 139 1.98 1.57 -10.35
C HIS A 139 2.04 0.02 -10.37
N GLY A 140 0.89 -0.67 -10.44
CA GLY A 140 0.78 -2.12 -10.50
C GLY A 140 -0.06 -2.71 -9.37
N CYS A 141 0.08 -2.26 -8.14
CA CYS A 141 -0.75 -2.70 -7.01
C CYS A 141 -2.22 -2.34 -7.19
N VAL A 142 -3.12 -3.07 -6.55
CA VAL A 142 -4.57 -2.90 -6.68
C VAL A 142 -5.12 -2.16 -5.47
N ARG A 143 -5.75 -0.99 -5.71
CA ARG A 143 -6.48 -0.26 -4.67
C ARG A 143 -7.91 -0.79 -4.62
N VAL A 144 -8.42 -1.02 -3.41
CA VAL A 144 -9.76 -1.57 -3.18
C VAL A 144 -10.70 -0.52 -2.58
N ALA A 145 -11.95 -0.48 -3.06
CA ALA A 145 -12.93 0.52 -2.63
C ALA A 145 -13.51 0.22 -1.24
N ASP A 146 -13.68 -1.05 -0.88
CA ASP A 146 -14.16 -1.49 0.45
C ASP A 146 -13.10 -2.34 1.17
N PRO A 147 -12.05 -1.72 1.72
CA PRO A 147 -11.01 -2.45 2.44
C PRO A 147 -11.50 -3.06 3.76
N VAL A 148 -12.51 -2.48 4.41
CA VAL A 148 -13.11 -3.04 5.64
C VAL A 148 -13.90 -4.30 5.30
N GLY A 149 -14.72 -4.27 4.25
CA GLY A 149 -15.47 -5.43 3.79
C GLY A 149 -14.57 -6.58 3.37
N LEU A 150 -13.47 -6.29 2.63
CA LEU A 150 -12.49 -7.29 2.25
C LEU A 150 -11.79 -7.91 3.47
N ALA A 151 -11.36 -7.09 4.43
CA ALA A 151 -10.74 -7.57 5.66
C ALA A 151 -11.71 -8.44 6.48
N ALA A 152 -12.97 -8.02 6.63
CA ALA A 152 -13.99 -8.78 7.34
C ALA A 152 -14.29 -10.14 6.68
N TRP A 153 -14.30 -10.18 5.35
CA TRP A 153 -14.49 -11.44 4.62
C TRP A 153 -13.31 -12.39 4.78
N LEU A 154 -12.09 -11.87 4.72
CA LEU A 154 -10.86 -12.66 4.88
C LEU A 154 -10.67 -13.19 6.31
N LEU A 155 -11.10 -12.43 7.30
CA LEU A 155 -10.97 -12.78 8.73
C LEU A 155 -12.27 -13.37 9.31
N LYS A 156 -13.23 -13.77 8.48
CA LYS A 156 -14.58 -14.24 8.90
C LYS A 156 -14.56 -15.41 9.89
N ASP A 157 -13.54 -16.26 9.81
CA ASP A 157 -13.38 -17.43 10.66
C ASP A 157 -12.61 -17.12 11.97
N GLN A 158 -12.30 -15.84 12.21
CA GLN A 158 -11.63 -15.30 13.38
C GLN A 158 -12.60 -14.39 14.16
N PRO A 159 -13.31 -14.90 15.20
CA PRO A 159 -14.43 -14.19 15.83
C PRO A 159 -14.04 -12.87 16.52
N GLN A 160 -12.76 -12.66 16.84
CA GLN A 160 -12.25 -11.40 17.39
C GLN A 160 -12.23 -10.26 16.35
N TRP A 161 -12.36 -10.55 15.06
CA TRP A 161 -12.27 -9.57 13.98
C TRP A 161 -13.66 -9.17 13.45
N THR A 162 -14.44 -8.45 14.26
CA THR A 162 -15.65 -7.79 13.77
C THR A 162 -15.31 -6.60 12.88
N ARG A 163 -16.28 -6.09 12.12
CA ARG A 163 -16.07 -4.88 11.29
C ARG A 163 -15.60 -3.68 12.12
N GLU A 164 -16.12 -3.53 13.33
CA GLU A 164 -15.74 -2.48 14.29
C GLU A 164 -14.29 -2.64 14.74
N GLN A 165 -13.86 -3.87 15.04
CA GLN A 165 -12.49 -4.15 15.45
C GLN A 165 -11.50 -3.91 14.29
N ILE A 166 -11.88 -4.29 13.07
CA ILE A 166 -11.09 -4.01 11.86
C ILE A 166 -10.96 -2.50 11.65
N ALA A 167 -12.06 -1.74 11.71
CA ALA A 167 -12.04 -0.29 11.59
C ALA A 167 -11.18 0.36 12.70
N ALA A 168 -11.29 -0.15 13.93
CA ALA A 168 -10.46 0.32 15.05
C ALA A 168 -8.97 0.04 14.84
N ALA A 169 -8.61 -1.14 14.34
CA ALA A 169 -7.23 -1.49 14.02
C ALA A 169 -6.63 -0.59 12.92
N MET A 170 -7.42 -0.25 11.90
CA MET A 170 -7.03 0.71 10.86
C MET A 170 -6.72 2.10 11.42
N MET A 171 -7.29 2.48 12.58
CA MET A 171 -7.11 3.81 13.18
C MET A 171 -6.05 3.83 14.29
N LYS A 172 -5.81 2.72 14.99
CA LYS A 172 -5.08 2.75 16.27
C LYS A 172 -3.61 2.36 16.22
N GLY A 173 -3.18 1.41 15.44
CA GLY A 173 -1.83 0.92 15.60
C GLY A 173 -1.26 0.22 14.37
N ILE A 174 0.05 0.01 14.38
CA ILE A 174 0.73 -0.83 13.41
C ILE A 174 0.59 -2.28 13.86
N GLY A 175 0.13 -3.16 12.96
CA GLY A 175 -0.02 -4.57 13.27
C GLY A 175 -0.25 -5.39 12.01
N PHE A 176 -0.03 -6.69 12.12
CA PHE A 176 -0.37 -7.62 11.06
C PHE A 176 -1.21 -8.77 11.60
N GLU A 177 -2.11 -9.29 10.76
CA GLU A 177 -2.93 -10.45 11.05
C GLU A 177 -2.80 -11.46 9.92
N LYS A 178 -2.67 -12.74 10.30
CA LYS A 178 -2.68 -13.83 9.32
C LYS A 178 -4.11 -14.08 8.85
N VAL A 179 -4.25 -14.34 7.58
CA VAL A 179 -5.45 -14.98 7.03
C VAL A 179 -5.35 -16.46 7.33
N ALA A 180 -6.43 -17.06 7.80
CA ALA A 180 -6.50 -18.48 8.12
C ALA A 180 -6.46 -19.36 6.87
#